data_bddd3d983355310511c67d2c9fc157e4
#
_entry.id   bddd3d983355310511c67d2c9fc157e4
#
_cell.length_a   1.000
_cell.length_b   1.000
_cell.length_c   1.000
_cell.angle_alpha   90.00
_cell.angle_beta   90.00
_cell.angle_gamma   90.00
#
_symmetry.space_group_name_H-M   'P 1'
#
loop_
_entity.id
_entity.type
_entity.pdbx_description
1 polymer ?
#
loop_
_entity_poly.entity_id
_entity_poly.type
_entity_poly.pdbx_seq_one_letter_code
_entity_poly.pdbx_strand_id
1 'polypeptide(L)'
;MNKISEPLTTLDEATQALYNRAIADPSSLTDRERRIITHRPPPEEEDALCRTACGQSMSELVTKAIQKGDSLTWKEAHLLSAGVVPNQAGRLLSELVRMSKTDRDLTHQAAAAATTEEMEVAQGNARAILTRLHAAKGEALKFLKDSDMQNIKYAMNVPWQKHVLGLTETTVCGLVIFISDVLDGASFKGQIETAMSHGFNCYPNLMNKAVVAKFTLHWVEDNNPRALRDRFTSMRDGNSFPTGLRSDAFLYVDEGAMRSRDTARPFVWLWEPNETAAPLKVDIKHIAPALFARLTQRDLATEKARKWPYRDTPELQHLHRAANMSSNTEGELDGIWPPAHRLM
;
A
#
# COMPACT_ATOMS: atom_id res chain seq x y z
N MET A 1 -10.32 -19.70 -17.44
CA MET A 1 -10.11 -18.50 -16.57
C MET A 1 -9.90 -17.30 -17.48
N ASN A 2 -10.96 -16.55 -17.78
CA ASN A 2 -10.83 -15.29 -18.49
C ASN A 2 -10.26 -14.27 -17.49
N LYS A 3 -9.00 -13.89 -17.68
CA LYS A 3 -8.46 -12.69 -17.05
C LYS A 3 -9.30 -11.52 -17.58
N ILE A 4 -10.14 -10.95 -16.73
CA ILE A 4 -10.70 -9.64 -16.98
C ILE A 4 -9.50 -8.70 -16.93
N SER A 5 -8.98 -8.35 -18.13
CA SER A 5 -7.91 -7.37 -18.23
C SER A 5 -8.52 -6.03 -17.81
N GLU A 6 -7.98 -5.42 -16.75
CA GLU A 6 -8.30 -4.04 -16.43
C GLU A 6 -8.13 -3.19 -17.70
N PRO A 7 -9.02 -2.21 -17.96
CA PRO A 7 -8.89 -1.38 -19.14
C PRO A 7 -7.52 -0.69 -19.13
N LEU A 8 -6.82 -0.77 -20.24
CA LEU A 8 -5.53 -0.12 -20.42
C LEU A 8 -5.74 1.40 -20.30
N THR A 9 -4.89 2.06 -19.52
CA THR A 9 -4.83 3.51 -19.50
C THR A 9 -4.25 3.98 -20.82
N THR A 10 -5.01 4.78 -21.58
CA THR A 10 -4.55 5.39 -22.84
C THR A 10 -4.16 6.84 -22.61
N LEU A 11 -3.13 7.29 -23.31
CA LEU A 11 -2.78 8.71 -23.35
C LEU A 11 -3.84 9.47 -24.15
N ASP A 12 -4.26 10.62 -23.67
CA ASP A 12 -5.13 11.52 -24.45
C ASP A 12 -4.37 12.14 -25.62
N GLU A 13 -5.12 12.65 -26.61
CA GLU A 13 -4.55 13.21 -27.85
C GLU A 13 -3.60 14.40 -27.57
N ALA A 14 -3.91 15.23 -26.60
CA ALA A 14 -3.09 16.40 -26.25
C ALA A 14 -1.75 15.96 -25.65
N THR A 15 -1.76 14.97 -24.76
CA THR A 15 -0.55 14.38 -24.17
C THR A 15 0.28 13.66 -25.25
N GLN A 16 -0.36 12.90 -26.15
CA GLN A 16 0.35 12.25 -27.26
C GLN A 16 1.02 13.29 -28.19
N ALA A 17 0.32 14.37 -28.54
CA ALA A 17 0.86 15.44 -29.36
C ALA A 17 2.05 16.12 -28.68
N LEU A 18 1.96 16.40 -27.37
CA LEU A 18 3.07 16.97 -26.59
C LEU A 18 4.28 16.03 -26.57
N TYR A 19 4.07 14.73 -26.37
CA TYR A 19 5.14 13.74 -26.33
C TYR A 19 5.83 13.58 -27.68
N ASN A 20 5.05 13.51 -28.77
CA ASN A 20 5.60 13.45 -30.12
C ASN A 20 6.43 14.70 -30.45
N ARG A 21 5.96 15.90 -30.05
CA ARG A 21 6.72 17.15 -30.24
C ARG A 21 8.01 17.13 -29.40
N ALA A 22 7.97 16.63 -28.17
CA ALA A 22 9.15 16.53 -27.31
C ALA A 22 10.24 15.65 -27.94
N ILE A 23 9.84 14.56 -28.57
CA ILE A 23 10.77 13.63 -29.25
C ILE A 23 11.32 14.23 -30.54
N ALA A 24 10.45 14.89 -31.34
CA ALA A 24 10.83 15.47 -32.61
C ALA A 24 11.74 16.71 -32.47
N ASP A 25 11.43 17.59 -31.54
CA ASP A 25 12.18 18.81 -31.26
C ASP A 25 12.19 19.18 -29.77
N PRO A 26 13.10 18.59 -28.98
CA PRO A 26 13.23 18.89 -27.56
C PRO A 26 13.49 20.37 -27.26
N SER A 27 14.07 21.11 -28.22
CA SER A 27 14.42 22.52 -28.03
C SER A 27 13.19 23.45 -28.03
N SER A 28 12.10 23.02 -28.65
CA SER A 28 10.81 23.76 -28.69
C SER A 28 10.03 23.71 -27.38
N LEU A 29 10.42 22.86 -26.44
CA LEU A 29 9.70 22.70 -25.18
C LEU A 29 9.97 23.86 -24.22
N THR A 30 8.89 24.41 -23.68
CA THR A 30 8.95 25.31 -22.53
C THR A 30 9.36 24.56 -21.26
N ASP A 31 9.88 25.26 -20.25
CA ASP A 31 10.22 24.64 -18.95
C ASP A 31 8.99 23.98 -18.31
N ARG A 32 7.82 24.60 -18.43
CA ARG A 32 6.56 24.03 -17.93
C ARG A 32 6.24 22.69 -18.61
N GLU A 33 6.38 22.60 -19.92
CA GLU A 33 6.13 21.37 -20.67
C GLU A 33 7.13 20.26 -20.33
N ARG A 34 8.42 20.62 -20.19
CA ARG A 34 9.45 19.69 -19.70
C ARG A 34 9.08 19.11 -18.34
N ARG A 35 8.61 19.95 -17.43
CA ARG A 35 8.19 19.53 -16.09
C ARG A 35 6.96 18.63 -16.12
N ILE A 36 5.99 18.91 -16.97
CA ILE A 36 4.81 18.04 -17.17
C ILE A 36 5.26 16.66 -17.66
N ILE A 37 6.09 16.59 -18.70
CA ILE A 37 6.57 15.35 -19.29
C ILE A 37 7.42 14.55 -18.31
N THR A 38 8.26 15.21 -17.53
CA THR A 38 9.12 14.56 -16.53
C THR A 38 8.46 14.42 -15.16
N HIS A 39 7.17 14.74 -15.05
CA HIS A 39 6.38 14.69 -13.81
C HIS A 39 6.99 15.48 -12.64
N ARG A 40 7.73 16.56 -12.93
CA ARG A 40 8.32 17.41 -11.91
C ARG A 40 7.33 18.52 -11.51
N PRO A 41 7.21 18.85 -10.22
CA PRO A 41 6.35 19.93 -9.78
C PRO A 41 6.89 21.30 -10.27
N PRO A 42 6.09 22.38 -10.15
CA PRO A 42 6.57 23.73 -10.41
C PRO A 42 7.88 24.04 -9.65
N PRO A 43 8.77 24.92 -10.17
CA PRO A 43 10.10 25.17 -9.58
C PRO A 43 10.05 25.52 -8.10
N GLU A 44 9.15 26.42 -7.72
CA GLU A 44 9.01 26.87 -6.33
C GLU A 44 8.58 25.74 -5.37
N GLU A 45 7.65 24.90 -5.82
CA GLU A 45 7.18 23.74 -5.07
C GLU A 45 8.27 22.67 -4.97
N GLU A 46 8.97 22.40 -6.08
CA GLU A 46 10.07 21.45 -6.12
C GLU A 46 11.20 21.86 -5.16
N ASP A 47 11.58 23.13 -5.16
CA ASP A 47 12.59 23.68 -4.26
C ASP A 47 12.14 23.61 -2.79
N ALA A 48 10.88 23.93 -2.49
CA ALA A 48 10.36 23.84 -1.13
C ALA A 48 10.38 22.40 -0.61
N LEU A 49 9.95 21.45 -1.44
CA LEU A 49 9.99 20.01 -1.10
C LEU A 49 11.43 19.51 -0.93
N CYS A 50 12.33 19.91 -1.82
CA CYS A 50 13.73 19.52 -1.76
C CYS A 50 14.41 20.08 -0.50
N ARG A 51 14.20 21.36 -0.17
CA ARG A 51 14.72 21.99 1.07
C ARG A 51 14.18 21.31 2.32
N THR A 52 12.90 20.99 2.35
CA THR A 52 12.30 20.25 3.46
C THR A 52 12.95 18.87 3.62
N ALA A 53 13.29 18.23 2.51
CA ALA A 53 13.84 16.89 2.52
C ALA A 53 15.34 16.85 2.86
N CYS A 54 16.17 17.72 2.26
CA CYS A 54 17.64 17.66 2.40
C CYS A 54 18.32 19.00 2.72
N GLY A 55 17.56 20.08 2.93
CA GLY A 55 18.10 21.41 3.27
C GLY A 55 18.60 22.25 2.10
N GLN A 56 18.52 21.74 0.86
CA GLN A 56 19.00 22.39 -0.36
C GLN A 56 17.87 22.56 -1.38
N SER A 57 17.97 23.55 -2.27
CA SER A 57 17.09 23.63 -3.44
C SER A 57 17.43 22.52 -4.45
N MET A 58 16.56 22.27 -5.41
CA MET A 58 16.83 21.27 -6.45
C MET A 58 18.01 21.72 -7.34
N SER A 59 18.14 23.02 -7.64
CA SER A 59 19.24 23.54 -8.43
C SER A 59 20.60 23.38 -7.71
N GLU A 60 20.66 23.65 -6.41
CA GLU A 60 21.85 23.42 -5.58
C GLU A 60 22.21 21.92 -5.54
N LEU A 61 21.21 21.06 -5.42
CA LEU A 61 21.40 19.62 -5.39
C LEU A 61 21.90 19.06 -6.74
N VAL A 62 21.36 19.54 -7.87
CA VAL A 62 21.84 19.20 -9.21
C VAL A 62 23.29 19.66 -9.39
N THR A 63 23.62 20.91 -9.03
CA THR A 63 24.97 21.43 -9.07
C THR A 63 25.93 20.58 -8.23
N LYS A 64 25.55 20.24 -7.01
CA LYS A 64 26.33 19.35 -6.14
C LYS A 64 26.56 17.97 -6.79
N ALA A 65 25.50 17.40 -7.38
CA ALA A 65 25.57 16.08 -8.02
C ALA A 65 26.53 16.07 -9.22
N ILE A 66 26.58 17.17 -9.99
CA ILE A 66 27.50 17.30 -11.13
C ILE A 66 28.94 17.51 -10.65
N GLN A 67 29.14 18.43 -9.72
CA GLN A 67 30.48 18.84 -9.31
C GLN A 67 31.14 17.89 -8.29
N LYS A 68 30.32 17.27 -7.42
CA LYS A 68 30.78 16.47 -6.27
C LYS A 68 29.88 15.24 -6.08
N GLY A 69 29.58 14.52 -7.16
CA GLY A 69 28.67 13.38 -7.16
C GLY A 69 28.94 12.37 -6.04
N ASP A 70 30.22 12.10 -5.77
CA ASP A 70 30.64 11.17 -4.70
C ASP A 70 30.27 11.62 -3.27
N SER A 71 29.98 12.91 -3.07
CA SER A 71 29.58 13.45 -1.78
C SER A 71 28.07 13.42 -1.52
N LEU A 72 27.29 12.90 -2.47
CA LEU A 72 25.85 12.75 -2.28
C LEU A 72 25.55 11.75 -1.16
N THR A 73 24.66 12.15 -0.27
CA THR A 73 24.05 11.23 0.69
C THR A 73 23.03 10.32 -0.01
N TRP A 74 22.66 9.22 0.63
CA TRP A 74 21.60 8.36 0.11
C TRP A 74 20.30 9.11 -0.15
N LYS A 75 19.93 10.04 0.75
CA LYS A 75 18.70 10.82 0.64
C LYS A 75 18.73 11.78 -0.55
N GLU A 76 19.83 12.46 -0.75
CA GLU A 76 20.05 13.36 -1.90
C GLU A 76 20.03 12.60 -3.23
N ALA A 77 20.74 11.48 -3.30
CA ALA A 77 20.74 10.63 -4.48
C ALA A 77 19.34 10.06 -4.77
N HIS A 78 18.59 9.73 -3.73
CA HIS A 78 17.21 9.26 -3.88
C HIS A 78 16.28 10.36 -4.42
N LEU A 79 16.39 11.59 -3.94
CA LEU A 79 15.60 12.73 -4.44
C LEU A 79 15.85 13.01 -5.93
N LEU A 80 17.11 12.95 -6.37
CA LEU A 80 17.46 13.12 -7.79
C LEU A 80 16.92 12.00 -8.68
N SER A 81 16.90 10.76 -8.21
CA SER A 81 16.51 9.60 -9.01
C SER A 81 15.02 9.29 -8.96
N ALA A 82 14.37 9.49 -7.83
CA ALA A 82 12.97 9.13 -7.61
C ALA A 82 12.00 10.33 -7.58
N GLY A 83 12.55 11.57 -7.60
CA GLY A 83 11.80 12.83 -7.48
C GLY A 83 11.55 13.24 -6.02
N VAL A 84 11.13 14.50 -5.86
CA VAL A 84 10.90 15.12 -4.54
C VAL A 84 9.51 14.85 -3.98
N VAL A 85 8.55 14.47 -4.83
CA VAL A 85 7.16 14.20 -4.43
C VAL A 85 7.08 12.80 -3.79
N PRO A 86 6.56 12.68 -2.57
CA PRO A 86 6.44 11.38 -1.92
C PRO A 86 5.69 10.35 -2.76
N ASN A 87 6.23 9.14 -2.86
CA ASN A 87 5.68 8.01 -3.62
C ASN A 87 5.49 8.25 -5.14
N GLN A 88 6.07 9.29 -5.70
CA GLN A 88 5.94 9.64 -7.12
C GLN A 88 6.37 8.49 -8.03
N ALA A 89 7.54 7.92 -7.79
CA ALA A 89 8.07 6.81 -8.61
C ALA A 89 7.14 5.59 -8.59
N GLY A 90 6.56 5.26 -7.43
CA GLY A 90 5.60 4.15 -7.31
C GLY A 90 4.30 4.40 -8.07
N ARG A 91 3.79 5.63 -8.03
CA ARG A 91 2.60 6.02 -8.81
C ARG A 91 2.85 5.94 -10.30
N LEU A 92 3.94 6.53 -10.78
CA LEU A 92 4.32 6.50 -12.19
C LEU A 92 4.52 5.08 -12.70
N LEU A 93 5.18 4.22 -11.92
CA LEU A 93 5.34 2.81 -12.26
C LEU A 93 3.98 2.11 -12.38
N SER A 94 3.06 2.37 -11.48
CA SER A 94 1.70 1.79 -11.52
C SER A 94 0.91 2.26 -12.75
N GLU A 95 1.07 3.51 -13.17
CA GLU A 95 0.48 4.05 -14.39
C GLU A 95 1.09 3.42 -15.64
N LEU A 96 2.42 3.35 -15.71
CA LEU A 96 3.14 2.74 -16.83
C LEU A 96 2.79 1.26 -17.04
N VAL A 97 2.62 0.50 -15.95
CA VAL A 97 2.22 -0.92 -16.03
C VAL A 97 0.83 -1.09 -16.67
N ARG A 98 -0.05 -0.10 -16.53
CA ARG A 98 -1.42 -0.11 -17.08
C ARG A 98 -1.50 0.44 -18.52
N MET A 99 -0.44 1.02 -19.05
CA MET A 99 -0.41 1.55 -20.40
C MET A 99 -0.18 0.43 -21.42
N SER A 100 -0.63 0.66 -22.64
CA SER A 100 -0.21 -0.13 -23.79
C SER A 100 1.32 -0.07 -23.94
N LYS A 101 1.92 -1.05 -24.62
CA LYS A 101 3.38 -1.01 -24.89
C LYS A 101 3.75 0.26 -25.66
N THR A 102 2.94 0.62 -26.66
CA THR A 102 3.17 1.81 -27.49
C THR A 102 3.15 3.09 -26.66
N ASP A 103 2.13 3.28 -25.82
CA ASP A 103 2.02 4.48 -24.96
C ASP A 103 3.15 4.56 -23.93
N ARG A 104 3.56 3.41 -23.40
CA ARG A 104 4.68 3.31 -22.47
C ARG A 104 6.01 3.68 -23.12
N ASP A 105 6.27 3.14 -24.32
CA ASP A 105 7.47 3.45 -25.07
C ASP A 105 7.50 4.93 -25.46
N LEU A 106 6.36 5.51 -25.87
CA LEU A 106 6.22 6.93 -26.16
C LEU A 106 6.50 7.79 -24.91
N THR A 107 5.94 7.42 -23.75
CA THR A 107 6.18 8.12 -22.47
C THR A 107 7.65 8.11 -22.10
N HIS A 108 8.33 6.98 -22.21
CA HIS A 108 9.76 6.87 -21.91
C HIS A 108 10.63 7.73 -22.85
N GLN A 109 10.34 7.70 -24.15
CA GLN A 109 11.07 8.49 -25.13
C GLN A 109 10.88 9.99 -24.91
N ALA A 110 9.63 10.41 -24.65
CA ALA A 110 9.33 11.81 -24.37
C ALA A 110 10.00 12.29 -23.07
N ALA A 111 9.99 11.49 -22.00
CA ALA A 111 10.63 11.82 -20.74
C ALA A 111 12.17 11.95 -20.92
N ALA A 112 12.79 11.04 -21.68
CA ALA A 112 14.22 11.14 -22.01
C ALA A 112 14.52 12.42 -22.79
N ALA A 113 13.74 12.73 -23.83
CA ALA A 113 13.92 13.93 -24.64
C ALA A 113 13.68 15.25 -23.88
N ALA A 114 12.76 15.25 -22.90
CA ALA A 114 12.46 16.42 -22.08
C ALA A 114 13.46 16.65 -20.94
N THR A 115 14.28 15.64 -20.59
CA THR A 115 15.30 15.75 -19.54
C THR A 115 16.47 16.60 -20.05
N THR A 116 16.89 17.59 -19.27
CA THR A 116 18.07 18.40 -19.62
C THR A 116 19.34 17.60 -19.38
N GLU A 117 20.42 17.93 -20.13
CA GLU A 117 21.73 17.29 -20.00
C GLU A 117 22.25 17.36 -18.55
N GLU A 118 22.10 18.52 -17.90
CA GLU A 118 22.51 18.70 -16.50
C GLU A 118 21.75 17.74 -15.56
N MET A 119 20.45 17.60 -15.76
CA MET A 119 19.63 16.70 -14.95
C MET A 119 19.98 15.23 -15.22
N GLU A 120 20.27 14.89 -16.48
CA GLU A 120 20.67 13.53 -16.86
C GLU A 120 22.01 13.14 -16.19
N VAL A 121 22.99 14.03 -16.21
CA VAL A 121 24.28 13.84 -15.54
C VAL A 121 24.08 13.71 -14.02
N ALA A 122 23.30 14.61 -13.43
CA ALA A 122 23.03 14.56 -11.99
C ALA A 122 22.32 13.26 -11.57
N GLN A 123 21.34 12.81 -12.34
CA GLN A 123 20.65 11.53 -12.12
C GLN A 123 21.56 10.32 -12.34
N GLY A 124 22.46 10.38 -13.32
CA GLY A 124 23.48 9.36 -13.57
C GLY A 124 24.38 9.18 -12.36
N ASN A 125 24.91 10.27 -11.82
CA ASN A 125 25.75 10.27 -10.63
C ASN A 125 24.97 9.78 -9.39
N ALA A 126 23.73 10.22 -9.22
CA ALA A 126 22.87 9.74 -8.15
C ALA A 126 22.61 8.23 -8.20
N ARG A 127 22.33 7.68 -9.38
CA ARG A 127 22.16 6.23 -9.59
C ARG A 127 23.43 5.44 -9.28
N ALA A 128 24.59 5.95 -9.67
CA ALA A 128 25.87 5.33 -9.34
C ALA A 128 26.10 5.25 -7.83
N ILE A 129 25.78 6.34 -7.09
CA ILE A 129 25.86 6.34 -5.62
C ILE A 129 24.89 5.33 -5.00
N LEU A 130 23.63 5.31 -5.43
CA LEU A 130 22.64 4.35 -4.90
C LEU A 130 23.09 2.90 -5.15
N THR A 131 23.63 2.61 -6.33
CA THR A 131 24.16 1.29 -6.68
C THR A 131 25.35 0.91 -5.77
N ARG A 132 26.29 1.84 -5.58
CA ARG A 132 27.44 1.64 -4.69
C ARG A 132 27.01 1.38 -3.25
N LEU A 133 26.08 2.17 -2.73
CA LEU A 133 25.55 2.01 -1.37
C LEU A 133 24.77 0.69 -1.20
N HIS A 134 24.02 0.27 -2.22
CA HIS A 134 23.35 -1.04 -2.22
C HIS A 134 24.36 -2.21 -2.20
N ALA A 135 25.39 -2.12 -3.01
CA ALA A 135 26.47 -3.13 -3.02
C ALA A 135 27.19 -3.18 -1.67
N ALA A 136 27.57 -2.03 -1.11
CA ALA A 136 28.21 -1.95 0.20
C ALA A 136 27.32 -2.52 1.32
N LYS A 137 26.01 -2.24 1.29
CA LYS A 137 25.05 -2.86 2.21
C LYS A 137 25.02 -4.39 2.05
N GLY A 138 24.99 -4.89 0.83
CA GLY A 138 25.01 -6.33 0.54
C GLY A 138 26.27 -7.01 1.09
N GLU A 139 27.43 -6.40 0.90
CA GLU A 139 28.69 -6.91 1.46
C GLU A 139 28.70 -6.89 3.00
N ALA A 140 28.28 -5.78 3.62
CA ALA A 140 28.19 -5.67 5.07
C ALA A 140 27.28 -6.74 5.69
N LEU A 141 26.17 -7.08 5.04
CA LEU A 141 25.24 -8.10 5.52
C LEU A 141 25.87 -9.51 5.54
N LYS A 142 26.85 -9.79 4.69
CA LYS A 142 27.53 -11.10 4.65
C LYS A 142 28.39 -11.38 5.90
N PHE A 143 28.80 -10.34 6.63
CA PHE A 143 29.62 -10.46 7.84
C PHE A 143 28.80 -10.50 9.12
N LEU A 144 27.48 -10.35 9.05
CA LEU A 144 26.62 -10.43 10.22
C LEU A 144 26.41 -11.89 10.63
N LYS A 145 26.54 -12.16 11.91
CA LYS A 145 26.18 -13.45 12.49
C LYS A 145 24.65 -13.62 12.44
N ASP A 146 24.18 -14.87 12.45
CA ASP A 146 22.75 -15.17 12.47
C ASP A 146 22.03 -14.49 13.65
N SER A 147 22.70 -14.41 14.83
CA SER A 147 22.18 -13.70 16.00
C SER A 147 21.97 -12.20 15.74
N ASP A 148 22.93 -11.55 15.04
CA ASP A 148 22.83 -10.13 14.71
C ASP A 148 21.71 -9.87 13.71
N MET A 149 21.59 -10.76 12.71
CA MET A 149 20.47 -10.69 11.75
C MET A 149 19.13 -10.86 12.43
N GLN A 150 19.00 -11.75 13.42
CA GLN A 150 17.79 -11.91 14.21
C GLN A 150 17.47 -10.64 15.02
N ASN A 151 18.48 -10.06 15.66
CA ASN A 151 18.33 -8.80 16.42
C ASN A 151 17.93 -7.63 15.52
N ILE A 152 18.54 -7.51 14.35
CA ILE A 152 18.17 -6.48 13.36
C ILE A 152 16.72 -6.68 12.89
N LYS A 153 16.34 -7.90 12.53
CA LYS A 153 14.96 -8.22 12.14
C LYS A 153 13.97 -7.88 13.26
N TYR A 154 14.30 -8.23 14.50
CA TYR A 154 13.47 -7.90 15.66
C TYR A 154 13.37 -6.39 15.87
N ALA A 155 14.49 -5.66 15.76
CA ALA A 155 14.50 -4.19 15.89
C ALA A 155 13.67 -3.51 14.79
N MET A 156 13.67 -4.05 13.57
CA MET A 156 12.89 -3.56 12.44
C MET A 156 11.40 -3.91 12.49
N ASN A 157 10.99 -4.86 13.34
CA ASN A 157 9.60 -5.22 13.48
C ASN A 157 8.79 -4.01 13.97
N VAL A 158 7.68 -3.74 13.30
CA VAL A 158 6.73 -2.72 13.73
C VAL A 158 6.04 -3.10 15.05
N PRO A 159 5.50 -2.14 15.82
CA PRO A 159 4.97 -2.38 17.17
C PRO A 159 3.99 -3.55 17.28
N TRP A 160 3.08 -3.71 16.34
CA TRP A 160 2.12 -4.83 16.36
C TRP A 160 2.79 -6.20 16.19
N GLN A 161 3.85 -6.30 15.38
CA GLN A 161 4.61 -7.56 15.26
C GLN A 161 5.36 -7.88 16.56
N LYS A 162 5.95 -6.89 17.22
CA LYS A 162 6.59 -7.07 18.54
C LYS A 162 5.60 -7.55 19.58
N HIS A 163 4.39 -6.98 19.59
CA HIS A 163 3.31 -7.43 20.46
C HIS A 163 2.97 -8.92 20.23
N VAL A 164 2.76 -9.33 18.98
CA VAL A 164 2.47 -10.74 18.64
C VAL A 164 3.64 -11.68 19.01
N LEU A 165 4.87 -11.25 18.80
CA LEU A 165 6.06 -12.04 19.19
C LEU A 165 6.18 -12.19 20.70
N GLY A 166 5.71 -11.22 21.48
CA GLY A 166 5.68 -11.27 22.94
C GLY A 166 4.61 -12.20 23.53
N LEU A 167 3.67 -12.68 22.72
CA LEU A 167 2.70 -13.69 23.17
C LEU A 167 3.40 -15.03 23.41
N THR A 168 2.87 -15.83 24.38
CA THR A 168 3.40 -17.17 24.66
C THR A 168 3.40 -18.03 23.39
N GLU A 169 4.24 -19.06 23.33
CA GLU A 169 4.37 -19.90 22.13
C GLU A 169 3.05 -20.53 21.69
N THR A 170 2.22 -20.92 22.64
CA THR A 170 0.92 -21.56 22.40
C THR A 170 -0.21 -20.58 22.09
N THR A 171 0.01 -19.28 22.27
CA THR A 171 -1.02 -18.28 22.05
C THR A 171 -1.10 -17.92 20.57
N VAL A 172 -2.24 -18.15 19.95
CA VAL A 172 -2.56 -17.70 18.61
C VAL A 172 -2.98 -16.24 18.63
N CYS A 173 -2.97 -15.58 17.47
CA CYS A 173 -3.57 -14.27 17.29
C CYS A 173 -4.45 -14.29 16.05
N GLY A 174 -5.44 -13.42 15.99
CA GLY A 174 -6.34 -13.37 14.84
C GLY A 174 -7.75 -12.93 15.17
N LEU A 175 -8.69 -13.38 14.36
CA LEU A 175 -10.10 -12.98 14.44
C LEU A 175 -11.01 -14.18 14.38
N VAL A 176 -12.18 -14.05 15.01
CA VAL A 176 -13.31 -14.94 14.77
C VAL A 176 -13.97 -14.53 13.45
N ILE A 177 -14.38 -15.49 12.64
CA ILE A 177 -15.15 -15.27 11.43
C ILE A 177 -16.38 -16.19 11.39
N PHE A 178 -17.55 -15.60 11.29
CA PHE A 178 -18.80 -16.32 11.15
C PHE A 178 -19.14 -16.55 9.68
N ILE A 179 -19.59 -17.74 9.37
CA ILE A 179 -20.05 -18.13 8.03
C ILE A 179 -21.28 -19.02 8.15
N SER A 180 -22.24 -18.83 7.26
CA SER A 180 -23.41 -19.71 7.20
C SER A 180 -23.06 -21.02 6.49
N ASP A 181 -23.49 -22.17 7.05
CA ASP A 181 -23.37 -23.50 6.45
C ASP A 181 -24.29 -23.69 5.24
N VAL A 182 -25.35 -22.89 5.14
CA VAL A 182 -26.33 -22.92 4.02
C VAL A 182 -25.70 -22.34 2.73
N LEU A 183 -24.66 -21.51 2.87
CA LEU A 183 -23.94 -20.93 1.75
C LEU A 183 -22.82 -21.90 1.32
N ASP A 184 -22.47 -21.92 0.02
CA ASP A 184 -21.26 -22.63 -0.48
C ASP A 184 -19.98 -22.00 0.13
N GLY A 185 -19.89 -22.11 1.47
CA GLY A 185 -18.88 -21.45 2.27
C GLY A 185 -17.48 -22.03 2.09
N ALA A 186 -17.37 -23.32 1.73
CA ALA A 186 -16.09 -24.00 1.64
C ALA A 186 -15.18 -23.39 0.57
N SER A 187 -15.73 -23.06 -0.59
CA SER A 187 -14.99 -22.41 -1.68
C SER A 187 -14.53 -20.99 -1.32
N PHE A 188 -15.41 -20.21 -0.68
CA PHE A 188 -15.05 -18.84 -0.27
C PHE A 188 -14.06 -18.84 0.90
N LYS A 189 -14.17 -19.78 1.82
CA LYS A 189 -13.18 -20.00 2.88
C LYS A 189 -11.78 -20.23 2.30
N GLY A 190 -11.64 -21.14 1.34
CA GLY A 190 -10.36 -21.40 0.67
C GLY A 190 -9.82 -20.18 -0.06
N GLN A 191 -10.70 -19.36 -0.66
CA GLN A 191 -10.30 -18.10 -1.30
C GLN A 191 -9.78 -17.07 -0.27
N ILE A 192 -10.44 -16.93 0.88
CA ILE A 192 -10.00 -16.05 1.97
C ILE A 192 -8.64 -16.51 2.50
N GLU A 193 -8.44 -17.79 2.77
CA GLU A 193 -7.17 -18.33 3.25
C GLU A 193 -6.02 -18.10 2.26
N THR A 194 -6.30 -18.29 0.97
CA THR A 194 -5.34 -18.01 -0.11
C THR A 194 -5.01 -16.51 -0.18
N ALA A 195 -6.02 -15.64 -0.10
CA ALA A 195 -5.85 -14.20 -0.13
C ALA A 195 -5.02 -13.69 1.07
N MET A 196 -5.24 -14.24 2.26
CA MET A 196 -4.44 -13.92 3.45
C MET A 196 -2.98 -14.34 3.29
N SER A 197 -2.73 -15.54 2.79
CA SER A 197 -1.36 -16.01 2.51
C SER A 197 -0.65 -15.06 1.54
N HIS A 198 -1.34 -14.63 0.50
CA HIS A 198 -0.82 -13.62 -0.42
C HIS A 198 -0.58 -12.28 0.28
N GLY A 199 -1.50 -11.82 1.12
CA GLY A 199 -1.37 -10.59 1.90
C GLY A 199 -0.11 -10.57 2.76
N PHE A 200 0.22 -11.66 3.45
CA PHE A 200 1.45 -11.77 4.21
C PHE A 200 2.72 -11.69 3.34
N ASN A 201 2.68 -12.27 2.14
CA ASN A 201 3.82 -12.25 1.22
C ASN A 201 4.05 -10.88 0.57
N CYS A 202 2.98 -10.09 0.37
CA CYS A 202 3.02 -8.79 -0.29
C CYS A 202 3.08 -7.60 0.68
N TYR A 203 3.10 -7.85 1.99
CA TYR A 203 3.13 -6.76 2.97
C TYR A 203 4.44 -5.97 2.87
N PRO A 204 4.37 -4.62 2.80
CA PRO A 204 5.54 -3.77 2.50
C PRO A 204 6.61 -3.80 3.60
N ASN A 205 6.24 -4.14 4.84
CA ASN A 205 7.18 -4.30 5.94
C ASN A 205 7.66 -5.75 6.02
N LEU A 206 8.90 -5.94 6.46
CA LEU A 206 9.45 -7.28 6.64
C LEU A 206 8.57 -8.09 7.62
N MET A 207 7.93 -9.14 7.09
CA MET A 207 7.11 -10.03 7.91
C MET A 207 7.97 -11.06 8.63
N ASN A 208 7.77 -11.15 9.94
CA ASN A 208 8.40 -12.20 10.73
C ASN A 208 7.60 -13.51 10.58
N LYS A 209 8.27 -14.60 10.18
CA LYS A 209 7.62 -15.91 10.00
C LYS A 209 6.91 -16.42 11.27
N ALA A 210 7.46 -16.11 12.45
CA ALA A 210 6.83 -16.48 13.71
C ALA A 210 5.52 -15.73 13.97
N VAL A 211 5.39 -14.49 13.46
CA VAL A 211 4.12 -13.75 13.51
C VAL A 211 3.09 -14.40 12.58
N VAL A 212 3.50 -14.76 11.36
CA VAL A 212 2.61 -15.43 10.39
C VAL A 212 2.12 -16.77 10.95
N ALA A 213 3.00 -17.54 11.58
CA ALA A 213 2.64 -18.84 12.16
C ALA A 213 1.65 -18.76 13.33
N LYS A 214 1.58 -17.63 14.02
CA LYS A 214 0.61 -17.40 15.11
C LYS A 214 -0.73 -16.91 14.64
N PHE A 215 -0.84 -16.42 13.41
CA PHE A 215 -2.09 -15.86 12.91
C PHE A 215 -3.07 -16.94 12.48
N THR A 216 -4.33 -16.79 12.90
CA THR A 216 -5.41 -17.70 12.52
C THR A 216 -6.75 -16.98 12.37
N LEU A 217 -7.62 -17.52 11.52
CA LEU A 217 -9.06 -17.24 11.55
C LEU A 217 -9.78 -18.39 12.22
N HIS A 218 -10.51 -18.08 13.28
CA HIS A 218 -11.36 -19.06 13.97
C HIS A 218 -12.74 -19.07 13.33
N TRP A 219 -13.00 -20.09 12.52
CA TRP A 219 -14.24 -20.24 11.79
C TRP A 219 -15.37 -20.76 12.69
N VAL A 220 -16.49 -20.06 12.67
CA VAL A 220 -17.71 -20.43 13.40
C VAL A 220 -18.87 -20.50 12.43
N GLU A 221 -19.54 -21.63 12.38
CA GLU A 221 -20.77 -21.81 11.60
C GLU A 221 -21.95 -21.22 12.39
N ASP A 222 -22.66 -20.28 11.76
CA ASP A 222 -23.87 -19.69 12.34
C ASP A 222 -24.82 -19.21 11.23
N ASN A 223 -26.05 -19.67 11.29
CA ASN A 223 -27.09 -19.41 10.30
C ASN A 223 -27.97 -18.19 10.64
N ASN A 224 -27.72 -17.53 11.77
CA ASN A 224 -28.50 -16.39 12.19
C ASN A 224 -27.70 -15.07 12.15
N PRO A 225 -27.67 -14.38 11.01
CA PRO A 225 -26.92 -13.12 10.89
C PRO A 225 -27.35 -12.04 11.89
N ARG A 226 -28.61 -12.07 12.36
CA ARG A 226 -29.13 -11.09 13.30
C ARG A 226 -28.63 -11.28 14.73
N ALA A 227 -28.20 -12.49 15.07
CA ALA A 227 -27.73 -12.85 16.41
C ALA A 227 -26.20 -12.92 16.54
N LEU A 228 -25.44 -12.65 15.48
CA LEU A 228 -23.97 -12.78 15.49
C LEU A 228 -23.30 -11.97 16.59
N ARG A 229 -23.82 -10.78 16.86
CA ARG A 229 -23.34 -9.89 17.93
C ARG A 229 -23.46 -10.53 19.31
N ASP A 230 -24.66 -11.03 19.60
CA ASP A 230 -24.94 -11.68 20.89
C ASP A 230 -24.19 -13.01 20.99
N ARG A 231 -24.09 -13.73 19.88
CA ARG A 231 -23.32 -14.98 19.79
C ARG A 231 -21.84 -14.73 20.08
N PHE A 232 -21.23 -13.74 19.42
CA PHE A 232 -19.84 -13.38 19.66
C PHE A 232 -19.61 -12.95 21.10
N THR A 233 -20.49 -12.10 21.65
CA THR A 233 -20.43 -11.65 23.05
C THR A 233 -20.52 -12.84 24.02
N SER A 234 -21.46 -13.76 23.80
CA SER A 234 -21.60 -14.97 24.60
C SER A 234 -20.35 -15.86 24.53
N MET A 235 -19.79 -16.04 23.34
CA MET A 235 -18.55 -16.82 23.16
C MET A 235 -17.36 -16.17 23.86
N ARG A 236 -17.23 -14.83 23.77
CA ARG A 236 -16.19 -14.06 24.45
C ARG A 236 -16.31 -14.21 25.97
N ASP A 237 -17.48 -13.96 26.51
CA ASP A 237 -17.73 -13.95 27.96
C ASP A 237 -17.65 -15.38 28.53
N GLY A 238 -17.98 -16.39 27.73
CA GLY A 238 -17.84 -17.81 28.07
C GLY A 238 -16.47 -18.42 27.79
N ASN A 239 -15.48 -17.63 27.34
CA ASN A 239 -14.14 -18.10 26.94
C ASN A 239 -14.19 -19.29 25.95
N SER A 240 -15.11 -19.26 24.99
CA SER A 240 -15.37 -20.38 24.08
C SER A 240 -14.51 -20.35 22.81
N PHE A 241 -13.56 -19.44 22.68
CA PHE A 241 -12.62 -19.41 21.57
C PHE A 241 -11.16 -19.33 22.05
N PRO A 242 -10.19 -19.71 21.19
CA PRO A 242 -8.78 -19.74 21.57
C PRO A 242 -8.28 -18.43 22.17
N THR A 243 -7.47 -18.53 23.22
CA THR A 243 -6.82 -17.38 23.84
C THR A 243 -5.95 -16.64 22.82
N GLY A 244 -6.06 -15.30 22.79
CA GLY A 244 -5.30 -14.43 21.91
C GLY A 244 -6.02 -14.03 20.64
N LEU A 245 -7.19 -14.57 20.36
CA LEU A 245 -8.08 -14.00 19.36
C LEU A 245 -8.63 -12.66 19.83
N ARG A 246 -8.93 -11.78 18.91
CA ARG A 246 -9.52 -10.49 19.24
C ARG A 246 -10.93 -10.69 19.84
N SER A 247 -11.16 -9.97 20.94
CA SER A 247 -12.42 -10.00 21.70
C SER A 247 -13.29 -8.78 21.46
N ASP A 248 -12.83 -7.82 20.66
CA ASP A 248 -13.49 -6.54 20.37
C ASP A 248 -13.96 -6.40 18.93
N ALA A 249 -13.62 -7.35 18.07
CA ALA A 249 -14.00 -7.35 16.67
C ALA A 249 -14.12 -8.77 16.11
N PHE A 250 -15.02 -8.96 15.16
CA PHE A 250 -15.17 -10.20 14.43
C PHE A 250 -15.50 -9.95 12.95
N LEU A 251 -15.27 -10.95 12.13
CA LEU A 251 -15.64 -10.95 10.72
C LEU A 251 -16.91 -11.79 10.51
N TYR A 252 -17.66 -11.49 9.45
CA TYR A 252 -18.74 -12.37 9.02
C TYR A 252 -18.96 -12.34 7.51
N VAL A 253 -19.51 -13.42 7.01
CA VAL A 253 -19.83 -13.64 5.61
C VAL A 253 -21.36 -13.79 5.50
N ASP A 254 -21.99 -12.83 4.83
CA ASP A 254 -23.41 -12.88 4.45
C ASP A 254 -23.58 -13.20 2.95
N GLU A 255 -24.80 -13.20 2.47
CA GLU A 255 -25.07 -13.38 1.04
C GLU A 255 -24.42 -12.29 0.17
N GLY A 256 -24.30 -11.04 0.67
CA GLY A 256 -23.64 -9.94 -0.03
C GLY A 256 -22.14 -10.20 -0.20
N ALA A 257 -21.49 -10.65 0.87
CA ALA A 257 -20.09 -11.07 0.85
C ALA A 257 -19.89 -12.28 -0.09
N MET A 258 -20.78 -13.27 -0.03
CA MET A 258 -20.72 -14.42 -0.94
C MET A 258 -20.88 -14.04 -2.40
N ARG A 259 -21.79 -13.13 -2.74
CA ARG A 259 -21.94 -12.63 -4.13
C ARG A 259 -20.71 -11.87 -4.61
N SER A 260 -19.93 -11.27 -3.70
CA SER A 260 -18.69 -10.57 -4.06
C SER A 260 -17.54 -11.49 -4.44
N ARG A 261 -17.65 -12.81 -4.17
CA ARG A 261 -16.59 -13.81 -4.38
C ARG A 261 -15.94 -13.74 -5.77
N ASP A 262 -16.75 -13.57 -6.79
CA ASP A 262 -16.31 -13.59 -8.18
C ASP A 262 -16.04 -12.18 -8.75
N THR A 263 -16.07 -11.16 -7.89
CA THR A 263 -15.73 -9.78 -8.28
C THR A 263 -14.22 -9.51 -8.17
N ALA A 264 -13.78 -8.36 -8.68
CA ALA A 264 -12.38 -7.93 -8.58
C ALA A 264 -11.93 -7.68 -7.13
N ARG A 265 -12.87 -7.37 -6.23
CA ARG A 265 -12.63 -7.10 -4.81
C ARG A 265 -13.63 -7.83 -3.92
N PRO A 266 -13.44 -9.14 -3.70
CA PRO A 266 -14.22 -9.89 -2.75
C PRO A 266 -14.04 -9.32 -1.33
N PHE A 267 -15.11 -9.27 -0.54
CA PHE A 267 -15.06 -8.70 0.79
C PHE A 267 -15.72 -9.61 1.84
N VAL A 268 -15.37 -9.37 3.10
CA VAL A 268 -16.07 -9.81 4.29
C VAL A 268 -16.51 -8.60 5.10
N TRP A 269 -17.44 -8.77 5.99
CA TRP A 269 -17.82 -7.72 6.91
C TRP A 269 -16.99 -7.79 8.20
N LEU A 270 -16.54 -6.63 8.68
CA LEU A 270 -15.99 -6.45 10.00
C LEU A 270 -17.04 -5.78 10.90
N TRP A 271 -17.23 -6.33 12.06
CA TRP A 271 -18.10 -5.75 13.08
C TRP A 271 -17.37 -5.62 14.42
N GLU A 272 -17.56 -4.48 15.06
CA GLU A 272 -17.10 -4.19 16.41
C GLU A 272 -18.34 -4.08 17.33
N PRO A 273 -18.61 -5.07 18.20
CA PRO A 273 -19.84 -5.13 18.98
C PRO A 273 -20.08 -3.92 19.88
N ASN A 274 -19.01 -3.28 20.33
CA ASN A 274 -19.05 -2.12 21.23
C ASN A 274 -19.20 -0.79 20.50
N GLU A 275 -19.12 -0.80 19.17
CA GLU A 275 -19.25 0.41 18.34
C GLU A 275 -20.71 0.54 17.86
N THR A 276 -21.18 1.77 17.78
CA THR A 276 -22.48 2.10 17.18
C THR A 276 -22.43 2.19 15.67
N ALA A 277 -21.22 2.17 15.11
CA ALA A 277 -20.99 2.28 13.68
C ALA A 277 -21.52 1.05 12.91
N ALA A 278 -21.87 1.27 11.65
CA ALA A 278 -22.24 0.21 10.74
C ALA A 278 -21.06 -0.72 10.43
N PRO A 279 -21.30 -2.01 10.11
CA PRO A 279 -20.23 -2.90 9.71
C PRO A 279 -19.43 -2.40 8.51
N LEU A 280 -18.12 -2.66 8.52
CA LEU A 280 -17.20 -2.26 7.47
C LEU A 280 -16.98 -3.41 6.48
N LYS A 281 -17.09 -3.16 5.18
CA LYS A 281 -16.61 -4.09 4.16
C LYS A 281 -15.09 -4.11 4.13
N VAL A 282 -14.49 -5.28 4.26
CA VAL A 282 -13.03 -5.48 4.23
C VAL A 282 -12.67 -6.39 3.08
N ASP A 283 -11.81 -5.93 2.18
CA ASP A 283 -11.25 -6.76 1.11
C ASP A 283 -10.50 -7.95 1.70
N ILE A 284 -10.80 -9.17 1.24
CA ILE A 284 -10.23 -10.40 1.78
C ILE A 284 -8.70 -10.43 1.73
N LYS A 285 -8.07 -9.72 0.80
CA LYS A 285 -6.60 -9.60 0.69
C LYS A 285 -5.98 -8.78 1.82
N HIS A 286 -6.79 -8.02 2.54
CA HIS A 286 -6.35 -7.09 3.57
C HIS A 286 -6.75 -7.50 4.99
N ILE A 287 -7.41 -8.64 5.17
CA ILE A 287 -7.71 -9.19 6.50
C ILE A 287 -6.41 -9.38 7.29
N ALA A 288 -5.44 -10.00 6.68
CA ALA A 288 -4.10 -10.17 7.26
C ALA A 288 -3.01 -9.85 6.23
N PRO A 289 -1.97 -9.12 6.62
CA PRO A 289 -1.77 -8.57 7.97
C PRO A 289 -2.42 -7.20 8.19
N ALA A 290 -2.94 -6.53 7.15
CA ALA A 290 -3.26 -5.10 7.20
C ALA A 290 -4.33 -4.74 8.24
N LEU A 291 -5.51 -5.37 8.19
CA LEU A 291 -6.57 -5.12 9.17
C LEU A 291 -6.13 -5.52 10.58
N PHE A 292 -5.56 -6.72 10.72
CA PHE A 292 -5.11 -7.21 12.03
C PHE A 292 -4.06 -6.30 12.65
N ALA A 293 -3.08 -5.86 11.86
CA ALA A 293 -2.07 -4.89 12.29
C ALA A 293 -2.70 -3.59 12.81
N ARG A 294 -3.70 -3.10 12.10
CA ARG A 294 -4.37 -1.87 12.47
C ARG A 294 -5.20 -2.01 13.75
N LEU A 295 -5.95 -3.08 13.89
CA LEU A 295 -6.69 -3.36 15.13
C LEU A 295 -5.75 -3.48 16.31
N THR A 296 -4.60 -4.15 16.15
CA THR A 296 -3.60 -4.30 17.21
C THR A 296 -2.91 -2.98 17.53
N GLN A 297 -2.53 -2.18 16.53
CA GLN A 297 -1.92 -0.86 16.75
C GLN A 297 -2.86 0.10 17.46
N ARG A 298 -4.16 0.02 17.21
CA ARG A 298 -5.16 0.81 17.92
C ARG A 298 -5.07 0.63 19.44
N ASP A 299 -4.81 -0.59 19.90
CA ASP A 299 -4.71 -0.90 21.34
C ASP A 299 -3.37 -0.46 21.93
N LEU A 300 -2.32 -0.41 21.10
CA LEU A 300 -0.97 -0.04 21.53
C LEU A 300 -0.71 1.47 21.46
N ALA A 301 -1.61 2.26 20.87
CA ALA A 301 -1.35 3.63 20.51
C ALA A 301 -2.19 4.63 21.31
N THR A 302 -1.70 5.88 21.37
CA THR A 302 -2.43 7.02 21.92
C THR A 302 -3.71 7.31 21.13
N GLU A 303 -4.68 8.02 21.72
CA GLU A 303 -5.99 8.33 21.10
C GLU A 303 -5.92 8.87 19.67
N LYS A 304 -4.86 9.61 19.32
CA LYS A 304 -4.67 10.09 17.94
C LYS A 304 -4.50 8.97 16.93
N ALA A 305 -3.82 7.90 17.29
CA ALA A 305 -3.63 6.74 16.42
C ALA A 305 -4.86 5.82 16.40
N ARG A 306 -5.71 5.87 17.41
CA ARG A 306 -7.00 5.15 17.41
C ARG A 306 -7.98 5.67 16.35
N LYS A 307 -7.90 6.95 16.00
CA LYS A 307 -8.79 7.57 14.99
C LYS A 307 -8.41 7.22 13.55
N TRP A 308 -7.26 6.64 13.32
CA TRP A 308 -6.81 6.17 12.02
C TRP A 308 -6.80 4.66 12.06
N PRO A 309 -7.56 4.02 11.43
CA PRO A 309 -7.22 3.44 10.16
C PRO A 309 -8.33 2.77 9.39
N TYR A 310 -9.44 2.53 9.95
CA TYR A 310 -10.58 2.15 9.16
C TYR A 310 -11.79 2.96 9.65
N ARG A 311 -12.67 3.16 8.72
CA ARG A 311 -13.90 3.90 8.91
C ARG A 311 -15.03 3.01 8.45
N ASP A 312 -16.22 3.23 8.94
CA ASP A 312 -17.36 2.46 8.49
C ASP A 312 -17.64 2.67 7.00
N THR A 313 -18.40 1.77 6.40
CA THR A 313 -18.71 1.83 4.97
C THR A 313 -19.28 3.17 4.50
N PRO A 314 -20.23 3.82 5.20
CA PRO A 314 -20.72 5.15 4.84
C PRO A 314 -19.64 6.22 4.84
N GLU A 315 -18.73 6.21 5.81
CA GLU A 315 -17.63 7.17 5.89
C GLU A 315 -16.63 6.97 4.76
N LEU A 316 -16.29 5.73 4.42
CA LEU A 316 -15.48 5.41 3.26
C LEU A 316 -16.13 5.89 1.97
N GLN A 317 -17.41 5.65 1.77
CA GLN A 317 -18.14 6.13 0.60
C GLN A 317 -18.12 7.66 0.50
N HIS A 318 -18.27 8.36 1.63
CA HIS A 318 -18.20 9.82 1.64
C HIS A 318 -16.82 10.34 1.24
N LEU A 319 -15.75 9.76 1.78
CA LEU A 319 -14.38 10.11 1.44
C LEU A 319 -14.05 9.83 -0.02
N HIS A 320 -14.51 8.70 -0.52
CA HIS A 320 -14.34 8.36 -1.92
C HIS A 320 -15.06 9.38 -2.83
N ARG A 321 -16.31 9.74 -2.54
CA ARG A 321 -17.02 10.77 -3.31
C ARG A 321 -16.26 12.09 -3.31
N ALA A 322 -15.74 12.52 -2.16
CA ALA A 322 -14.96 13.75 -2.06
C ALA A 322 -13.67 13.68 -2.89
N ALA A 323 -12.98 12.55 -2.89
CA ALA A 323 -11.78 12.34 -3.69
C ALA A 323 -12.08 12.32 -5.20
N ASN A 324 -13.16 11.65 -5.61
CA ASN A 324 -13.57 11.58 -7.02
C ASN A 324 -14.05 12.92 -7.58
N MET A 325 -14.68 13.76 -6.76
CA MET A 325 -15.04 15.13 -7.20
C MET A 325 -13.80 15.96 -7.59
N SER A 326 -12.62 15.61 -7.05
CA SER A 326 -11.37 16.28 -7.40
C SER A 326 -10.63 15.66 -8.60
N SER A 327 -10.99 14.44 -9.02
CA SER A 327 -10.24 13.64 -10.00
C SER A 327 -10.96 13.34 -11.33
N ASN A 328 -12.19 13.78 -11.51
CA ASN A 328 -13.02 13.51 -12.72
C ASN A 328 -13.11 12.01 -13.13
N THR A 329 -12.90 11.09 -12.22
CA THR A 329 -13.01 9.65 -12.50
C THR A 329 -14.38 9.14 -12.07
N GLU A 330 -15.26 8.87 -13.04
CA GLU A 330 -16.53 8.19 -12.87
C GLU A 330 -16.30 6.70 -12.52
N GLY A 331 -16.05 6.43 -11.26
CA GLY A 331 -16.03 5.08 -10.72
C GLY A 331 -16.96 5.00 -9.51
N GLU A 332 -17.95 4.13 -9.56
CA GLU A 332 -18.80 3.86 -8.43
C GLU A 332 -17.96 3.27 -7.28
N LEU A 333 -18.05 3.89 -6.12
CA LEU A 333 -17.22 3.53 -4.98
C LEU A 333 -17.83 2.31 -4.31
N ASP A 334 -17.04 1.25 -4.22
CA ASP A 334 -17.47 -0.02 -3.68
C ASP A 334 -17.60 -0.02 -2.14
N GLY A 335 -17.12 1.02 -1.47
CA GLY A 335 -17.15 1.13 -0.01
C GLY A 335 -16.30 0.05 0.70
N ILE A 336 -15.40 -0.60 -0.01
CA ILE A 336 -14.55 -1.69 0.53
C ILE A 336 -13.25 -1.09 1.04
N TRP A 337 -12.88 -1.43 2.28
CA TRP A 337 -11.60 -1.06 2.89
C TRP A 337 -10.49 -2.08 2.54
N PRO A 338 -9.26 -1.66 2.31
CA PRO A 338 -8.83 -0.27 2.13
C PRO A 338 -9.34 0.31 0.81
N PRO A 339 -9.46 1.65 0.70
CA PRO A 339 -9.79 2.28 -0.57
C PRO A 339 -8.82 1.83 -1.67
N ALA A 340 -9.29 1.75 -2.90
CA ALA A 340 -8.42 1.45 -4.03
C ALA A 340 -7.28 2.48 -4.12
N HIS A 341 -6.07 2.02 -4.46
CA HIS A 341 -4.82 2.81 -4.43
C HIS A 341 -4.87 4.17 -5.16
N ARG A 342 -5.84 4.39 -6.02
CA ARG A 342 -6.03 5.67 -6.73
C ARG A 342 -6.50 6.82 -5.83
N LEU A 343 -6.85 6.53 -4.57
CA LEU A 343 -7.48 7.48 -3.65
C LEU A 343 -6.65 7.71 -2.37
N MET A 344 -5.49 7.11 -2.28
CA MET A 344 -4.50 7.36 -1.23
C MET A 344 -3.30 8.09 -1.79
#